data_09ae8c8f47801b369bb25ab13ccba4c8
#
_entry.id   09ae8c8f47801b369bb25ab13ccba4c8
#
_cell.length_a   1.000
_cell.length_b   1.000
_cell.length_c   1.000
_cell.angle_alpha   90.00
_cell.angle_beta   90.00
_cell.angle_gamma   90.00
#
_symmetry.space_group_name_H-M   'P 1'
#
loop_
_entity.id
_entity.type
_entity.pdbx_description
1 polymer ?
#
loop_
_entity_poly.entity_id
_entity_poly.type
_entity_poly.pdbx_seq_one_letter_code
_entity_poly.pdbx_strand_id
1 'polypeptide(L)'
;MAHPVKALVITGYGTNCEIETAYACTHAGAQTTIAHLSDLLGGKVRIADYHFLNLPGGFLDGDDLGSAQVESVRLKHATILGGARTLYDEILTFFERGGLILGVCN
;
A
#
# COMPACT_ATOMS: atom_id res chain seq x y z
N MET A 1 -9.67 24.44 -10.37
CA MET A 1 -9.68 23.87 -9.01
C MET A 1 -8.86 22.57 -9.01
N ALA A 2 -7.92 22.49 -8.10
CA ALA A 2 -7.09 21.30 -8.05
C ALA A 2 -7.90 20.10 -7.51
N HIS A 3 -7.71 18.95 -8.13
CA HIS A 3 -8.27 17.72 -7.60
C HIS A 3 -7.52 17.32 -6.35
N PRO A 4 -8.20 16.83 -5.30
CA PRO A 4 -7.50 16.37 -4.12
C PRO A 4 -6.65 15.15 -4.43
N VAL A 5 -5.52 15.07 -3.76
CA VAL A 5 -4.67 13.88 -3.84
C VAL A 5 -5.36 12.75 -3.08
N LYS A 6 -5.46 11.60 -3.70
CA LYS A 6 -5.99 10.40 -3.06
C LYS A 6 -4.84 9.56 -2.56
N ALA A 7 -4.77 9.38 -1.25
CA ALA A 7 -3.73 8.60 -0.61
C ALA A 7 -4.28 7.25 -0.14
N LEU A 8 -3.54 6.19 -0.40
CA LEU A 8 -3.87 4.86 0.06
C LEU A 8 -2.83 4.43 1.09
N VAL A 9 -3.29 4.02 2.27
CA VAL A 9 -2.44 3.47 3.32
C VAL A 9 -2.75 1.98 3.39
N ILE A 10 -1.78 1.14 3.04
CA ILE A 10 -1.96 -0.31 3.06
C ILE A 10 -1.65 -0.81 4.47
N THR A 11 -2.55 -1.59 5.03
CA THR A 11 -2.34 -2.26 6.30
C THR A 11 -2.39 -3.77 6.11
N GLY A 12 -1.81 -4.51 7.05
CA GLY A 12 -1.80 -5.96 7.03
C GLY A 12 -1.48 -6.50 8.41
N TYR A 13 -1.26 -7.80 8.49
CA TYR A 13 -0.94 -8.41 9.77
C TYR A 13 0.39 -7.87 10.30
N GLY A 14 0.40 -7.39 11.53
CA GLY A 14 1.59 -6.84 12.16
C GLY A 14 1.82 -5.35 11.90
N THR A 15 1.04 -4.72 11.04
CA THR A 15 1.14 -3.27 10.83
C THR A 15 0.59 -2.54 12.04
N ASN A 16 1.30 -1.52 12.52
CA ASN A 16 0.86 -0.78 13.70
C ASN A 16 0.89 0.74 13.55
N CYS A 17 1.27 1.26 12.40
CA CYS A 17 1.38 2.70 12.18
C CYS A 17 0.43 3.23 11.10
N GLU A 18 -0.60 2.46 10.74
CA GLU A 18 -1.52 2.84 9.67
C GLU A 18 -2.36 4.06 10.03
N ILE A 19 -2.79 4.19 11.27
CA ILE A 19 -3.62 5.31 11.71
C ILE A 19 -2.81 6.60 11.73
N GLU A 20 -1.59 6.55 12.24
CA GLU A 20 -0.70 7.70 12.30
C GLU A 20 -0.33 8.16 10.88
N THR A 21 -0.06 7.22 9.99
CA THR A 21 0.24 7.52 8.59
C THR A 21 -0.96 8.15 7.90
N ALA A 22 -2.14 7.60 8.10
CA ALA A 22 -3.37 8.15 7.52
C ALA A 22 -3.66 9.55 8.06
N TYR A 23 -3.43 9.76 9.35
CA TYR A 23 -3.60 11.08 9.95
C TYR A 23 -2.67 12.11 9.29
N ALA A 24 -1.42 11.74 9.09
CA ALA A 24 -0.45 12.64 8.47
C ALA A 24 -0.86 13.01 7.04
N CYS A 25 -1.32 12.03 6.26
CA CYS A 25 -1.79 12.27 4.90
C CYS A 25 -3.01 13.19 4.88
N THR A 26 -3.96 12.95 5.76
CA THR A 26 -5.18 13.75 5.85
C THR A 26 -4.87 15.18 6.30
N HIS A 27 -3.96 15.32 7.27
CA HIS A 27 -3.54 16.62 7.76
C HIS A 27 -2.84 17.43 6.66
N ALA A 28 -2.15 16.76 5.76
CA ALA A 28 -1.52 17.42 4.61
C ALA A 28 -2.51 17.74 3.47
N GLY A 29 -3.77 17.38 3.61
CA GLY A 29 -4.81 17.73 2.63
C GLY A 29 -5.23 16.62 1.70
N ALA A 30 -4.76 15.39 1.89
CA ALA A 30 -5.14 14.28 1.04
C ALA A 30 -6.48 13.67 1.47
N GLN A 31 -7.18 13.07 0.51
CA GLN A 31 -8.28 12.15 0.79
C GLN A 31 -7.66 10.79 1.04
N THR A 32 -7.74 10.28 2.25
CA THR A 32 -6.99 9.11 2.68
C THR A 32 -7.90 7.92 2.92
N THR A 33 -7.49 6.77 2.41
CA THR A 33 -8.17 5.49 2.64
C THR A 33 -7.16 4.54 3.26
N ILE A 34 -7.58 3.84 4.32
CA ILE A 34 -6.81 2.73 4.88
C ILE A 34 -7.43 1.45 4.34
N ALA A 35 -6.63 0.60 3.71
CA ALA A 35 -7.11 -0.66 3.17
C ALA A 35 -6.22 -1.81 3.63
N HIS A 36 -6.85 -2.90 4.04
CA HIS A 36 -6.13 -4.11 4.37
C HIS A 36 -5.62 -4.78 3.08
N LEU A 37 -4.47 -5.44 3.19
CA LEU A 37 -3.90 -6.16 2.05
C LEU A 37 -4.91 -7.10 1.41
N SER A 38 -5.75 -7.75 2.22
CA SER A 38 -6.79 -8.64 1.71
C SER A 38 -7.80 -7.93 0.82
N ASP A 39 -8.08 -6.65 1.06
CA ASP A 39 -9.01 -5.89 0.22
C ASP A 39 -8.40 -5.63 -1.16
N LEU A 40 -7.10 -5.45 -1.23
CA LEU A 40 -6.40 -5.30 -2.50
C LEU A 40 -6.39 -6.61 -3.28
N LEU A 41 -6.09 -7.71 -2.59
CA LEU A 41 -6.06 -9.02 -3.22
C LEU A 41 -7.46 -9.49 -3.63
N GLY A 42 -8.48 -9.05 -2.91
CA GLY A 42 -9.88 -9.34 -3.25
C GLY A 42 -10.49 -8.41 -4.29
N GLY A 43 -9.73 -7.43 -4.77
CA GLY A 43 -10.20 -6.50 -5.79
C GLY A 43 -11.19 -5.44 -5.29
N LYS A 44 -11.40 -5.35 -3.98
CA LYS A 44 -12.34 -4.37 -3.41
C LYS A 44 -11.79 -2.95 -3.48
N VAL A 45 -10.46 -2.82 -3.38
CA VAL A 45 -9.75 -1.55 -3.45
C VAL A 45 -8.70 -1.69 -4.54
N ARG A 46 -8.58 -0.69 -5.41
CA ARG A 46 -7.64 -0.73 -6.52
C ARG A 46 -6.60 0.36 -6.34
N ILE A 47 -5.32 -0.02 -6.40
CA ILE A 47 -4.21 0.94 -6.32
C ILE A 47 -4.32 2.00 -7.43
N ALA A 48 -4.85 1.60 -8.58
CA ALA A 48 -4.99 2.49 -9.73
C ALA A 48 -5.84 3.73 -9.46
N ASP A 49 -6.69 3.69 -8.43
CA ASP A 49 -7.58 4.81 -8.09
C ASP A 49 -6.90 5.87 -7.23
N TYR A 50 -5.63 5.70 -6.89
CA TYR A 50 -4.92 6.57 -5.95
C TYR A 50 -3.72 7.22 -6.59
N HIS A 51 -3.18 8.25 -5.91
CA HIS A 51 -2.02 9.01 -6.38
C HIS A 51 -0.80 8.79 -5.50
N PHE A 52 -1.01 8.45 -4.23
CA PHE A 52 0.04 8.30 -3.25
C PHE A 52 -0.17 7.02 -2.46
N LEU A 53 0.82 6.14 -2.51
CA LEU A 53 0.75 4.85 -1.85
C LEU A 53 1.68 4.84 -0.64
N ASN A 54 1.17 4.45 0.51
CA ASN A 54 1.94 4.39 1.75
C ASN A 54 2.03 2.96 2.27
N LEU A 55 3.25 2.56 2.59
CA LEU A 55 3.55 1.29 3.25
C LEU A 55 4.05 1.61 4.66
N PRO A 56 3.18 1.60 5.67
CA PRO A 56 3.55 2.03 7.02
C PRO A 56 4.52 1.08 7.70
N GLY A 57 5.21 1.59 8.73
CA GLY A 57 6.10 0.78 9.54
C GLY A 57 5.36 -0.27 10.34
N GLY A 58 6.07 -1.28 10.81
CA GLY A 58 5.47 -2.43 11.49
C GLY A 58 4.73 -3.35 10.56
N PHE A 59 4.98 -3.23 9.27
CA PHE A 59 4.23 -3.94 8.23
C PHE A 59 4.67 -5.39 8.17
N LEU A 60 3.70 -6.30 8.24
CA LEU A 60 3.88 -7.75 8.15
C LEU A 60 4.99 -8.28 9.07
N ASP A 61 4.99 -9.49 9.39
CA ASP A 61 6.02 -10.32 10.03
C ASP A 61 6.98 -9.64 11.04
N GLY A 62 6.74 -8.39 11.42
CA GLY A 62 7.55 -7.69 12.42
C GLY A 62 8.95 -7.35 11.92
N ASP A 63 9.85 -7.14 12.88
CA ASP A 63 11.22 -6.68 12.61
C ASP A 63 12.21 -7.83 12.45
N ASP A 64 11.78 -8.96 11.96
CA ASP A 64 12.66 -10.09 11.74
C ASP A 64 13.61 -9.83 10.58
N LEU A 65 14.64 -10.66 10.51
CA LEU A 65 15.66 -10.55 9.48
C LEU A 65 15.03 -10.54 8.10
N GLY A 66 15.25 -9.45 7.37
CA GLY A 66 14.82 -9.37 5.99
C GLY A 66 13.33 -9.19 5.81
N SER A 67 12.62 -8.59 6.77
CA SER A 67 11.18 -8.38 6.65
C SER A 67 10.80 -7.70 5.33
N ALA A 68 11.56 -6.72 4.88
CA ALA A 68 11.31 -6.06 3.60
C ALA A 68 11.46 -7.03 2.43
N GLN A 69 12.42 -7.95 2.50
CA GLN A 69 12.60 -8.95 1.46
C GLN A 69 11.46 -9.97 1.46
N VAL A 70 11.04 -10.40 2.64
CA VAL A 70 9.90 -11.32 2.77
C VAL A 70 8.67 -10.69 2.17
N GLU A 71 8.41 -9.44 2.47
CA GLU A 71 7.26 -8.74 1.95
C GLU A 71 7.35 -8.57 0.43
N SER A 72 8.52 -8.23 -0.09
CA SER A 72 8.73 -8.13 -1.53
C SER A 72 8.42 -9.46 -2.23
N VAL A 73 8.86 -10.58 -1.66
CA VAL A 73 8.55 -11.90 -2.22
C VAL A 73 7.05 -12.17 -2.18
N ARG A 74 6.38 -11.86 -1.07
CA ARG A 74 4.94 -12.04 -0.96
C ARG A 74 4.19 -11.24 -2.00
N LEU A 75 4.55 -9.97 -2.20
CA LEU A 75 3.90 -9.10 -3.18
C LEU A 75 4.08 -9.60 -4.60
N LYS A 76 5.24 -10.20 -4.90
CA LYS A 76 5.49 -10.77 -6.22
C LYS A 76 4.61 -11.97 -6.53
N HIS A 77 4.21 -12.71 -5.52
CA HIS A 77 3.45 -13.95 -5.71
C HIS A 77 1.99 -13.82 -5.35
N ALA A 78 1.58 -12.75 -4.67
CA ALA A 78 0.17 -12.55 -4.30
C ALA A 78 -0.62 -12.07 -5.53
N THR A 79 -1.60 -12.85 -5.93
CA THR A 79 -2.42 -12.52 -7.10
C THR A 79 -3.74 -11.87 -6.70
N ILE A 80 -4.20 -10.94 -7.54
CA ILE A 80 -5.45 -10.24 -7.32
C ILE A 80 -6.58 -11.12 -7.85
N LEU A 81 -7.56 -11.39 -7.00
CA LEU A 81 -8.71 -12.25 -7.33
C LEU A 81 -8.29 -13.64 -7.82
N GLY A 82 -7.11 -14.11 -7.43
CA GLY A 82 -6.60 -15.41 -7.88
C GLY A 82 -6.25 -15.46 -9.35
N GLY A 83 -6.15 -14.31 -10.02
CA GLY A 83 -5.85 -14.23 -11.44
C GLY A 83 -4.35 -14.20 -11.73
N ALA A 84 -4.00 -13.83 -12.95
CA ALA A 84 -2.61 -13.78 -13.41
C ALA A 84 -1.88 -12.52 -12.94
N ARG A 85 -2.60 -11.46 -12.63
CA ARG A 85 -2.00 -10.19 -12.24
C ARG A 85 -1.69 -10.19 -10.74
N THR A 86 -0.45 -9.88 -10.40
CA THR A 86 -0.02 -9.84 -9.00
C THR A 86 -0.15 -8.42 -8.43
N LEU A 87 -0.11 -8.33 -7.11
CA LEU A 87 -0.08 -7.02 -6.45
C LEU A 87 1.19 -6.25 -6.83
N TYR A 88 2.30 -6.96 -7.05
CA TYR A 88 3.53 -6.35 -7.54
C TYR A 88 3.31 -5.68 -8.89
N ASP A 89 2.58 -6.33 -9.80
CA ASP A 89 2.26 -5.74 -11.10
C ASP A 89 1.47 -4.45 -10.97
N GLU A 90 0.52 -4.41 -10.04
CA GLU A 90 -0.28 -3.20 -9.79
C GLU A 90 0.57 -2.06 -9.25
N ILE A 91 1.48 -2.36 -8.34
CA ILE A 91 2.38 -1.37 -7.76
C ILE A 91 3.32 -0.83 -8.84
N LEU A 92 3.86 -1.72 -9.68
CA LEU A 92 4.76 -1.33 -10.74
C LEU A 92 4.05 -0.42 -11.76
N THR A 93 2.85 -0.78 -12.16
CA THR A 93 2.04 0.04 -13.05
C THR A 93 1.75 1.41 -12.44
N PHE A 94 1.43 1.43 -11.15
CA PHE A 94 1.20 2.67 -10.41
C PHE A 94 2.44 3.57 -10.45
N PHE A 95 3.61 3.00 -10.20
CA PHE A 95 4.87 3.74 -10.22
C PHE A 95 5.17 4.25 -11.63
N GLU A 96 4.98 3.43 -12.65
CA GLU A 96 5.29 3.79 -14.03
C GLU A 96 4.44 4.95 -14.54
N ARG A 97 3.21 5.08 -14.06
CA ARG A 97 2.34 6.21 -14.45
C ARG A 97 2.57 7.47 -13.62
N GLY A 98 3.61 7.49 -12.78
CA GLY A 98 3.98 8.66 -12.00
C GLY A 98 3.42 8.71 -10.58
N GLY A 99 2.87 7.61 -10.08
CA GLY A 99 2.42 7.53 -8.69
C GLY A 99 3.58 7.58 -7.71
N LEU A 100 3.35 8.18 -6.54
CA LEU A 100 4.36 8.28 -5.50
C LEU A 100 4.17 7.18 -4.47
N ILE A 101 5.28 6.58 -4.06
CA ILE A 101 5.29 5.50 -3.07
C ILE A 101 6.19 5.90 -1.91
N LEU A 102 5.67 5.80 -0.70
CA LEU A 102 6.44 6.02 0.52
C LEU A 102 6.44 4.75 1.35
N GLY A 103 7.61 4.19 1.57
CA GLY A 103 7.80 3.10 2.50
C GLY A 103 8.44 3.62 3.77
N VAL A 104 7.83 3.30 4.91
CA VAL A 104 8.40 3.65 6.21
C VAL A 104 8.97 2.40 6.83
N CYS A 105 10.15 2.54 7.38
CA CYS A 105 10.95 1.44 7.87
C CYS A 105 10.22 0.47 8.79
N ASN A 106 10.57 -0.74 8.59
CA ASN A 106 10.25 -1.79 9.48
C ASN A 106 11.39 -2.81 9.47
#